data_65691cee1affb56bc007438b177efc78
#
_entry.id   65691cee1affb56bc007438b177efc78
#
_cell.length_a   1.000
_cell.length_b   1.000
_cell.length_c   1.000
_cell.angle_alpha   90.00
_cell.angle_beta   90.00
_cell.angle_gamma   90.00
#
_symmetry.space_group_name_H-M   'P 1'
#
loop_
_entity.id
_entity.type
_entity.pdbx_description
1 polymer ?
#
loop_
_entity_poly.entity_id
_entity_poly.type
_entity_poly.pdbx_seq_one_letter_code
_entity_poly.pdbx_strand_id
1 'polypeptide(L)'
;GLFHPPEWRSPRLATLCFVNPETSQPQGAGGATAEAPASHPAWQRVQLARHPKRPHTLDYIERLFTDFHEIHGDRAFGDDPAIVAGFAFFRGVPVVVVGEQKGRDTKQKLRRNFGMPKPEGYRKALRVMQMAAKFRRPVITFMDTPGAYPGIDAEERGQAEAIARNLREMARLACPVVCVCIGEGGSGGALALG
;
A
#
# COMPACT_ATOMS: atom_id res chain seq x y z
N GLY A 1 6.09 15.11 31.38
CA GLY A 1 7.39 15.01 30.74
C GLY A 1 7.21 15.30 29.25
N LEU A 2 7.94 16.29 28.71
CA LEU A 2 7.95 16.65 27.31
C LEU A 2 8.53 15.46 26.51
N PHE A 3 7.73 14.90 25.63
CA PHE A 3 8.14 13.81 24.73
C PHE A 3 9.08 14.43 23.69
N HIS A 4 10.38 14.22 23.83
CA HIS A 4 11.32 14.51 22.75
C HIS A 4 11.24 13.39 21.72
N PRO A 5 10.81 13.67 20.48
CA PRO A 5 10.88 12.67 19.41
C PRO A 5 12.35 12.32 19.13
N PRO A 6 12.67 11.05 18.85
CA PRO A 6 14.02 10.66 18.49
C PRO A 6 14.52 11.47 17.29
N GLU A 7 15.76 11.95 17.37
CA GLU A 7 16.42 12.62 16.24
C GLU A 7 16.68 11.62 15.11
N TRP A 8 15.83 11.59 14.12
CA TRP A 8 16.02 10.81 12.89
C TRP A 8 17.09 11.49 12.04
N ARG A 9 18.33 11.04 12.15
CA ARG A 9 19.42 11.43 11.25
C ARG A 9 19.32 10.63 9.97
N SER A 10 18.95 11.26 8.89
CA SER A 10 18.86 10.76 7.49
C SER A 10 17.63 9.90 7.16
N PRO A 11 16.90 10.21 6.09
CA PRO A 11 15.81 9.37 5.61
C PRO A 11 16.43 8.09 5.00
N ARG A 12 16.27 6.96 5.65
CA ARG A 12 16.51 5.64 5.04
C ARG A 12 15.16 5.05 4.71
N LEU A 13 14.87 4.90 3.43
CA LEU A 13 13.80 4.03 2.96
C LEU A 13 14.15 2.60 3.42
N ALA A 14 13.36 2.06 4.32
CA ALA A 14 13.42 0.65 4.66
C ALA A 14 12.21 -0.04 4.03
N THR A 15 12.38 -0.57 2.83
CA THR A 15 11.41 -1.49 2.24
C THR A 15 11.64 -2.86 2.87
N LEU A 16 10.77 -3.25 3.80
CA LEU A 16 10.78 -4.58 4.38
C LEU A 16 9.92 -5.50 3.51
N CYS A 17 10.57 -6.13 2.50
CA CYS A 17 9.99 -7.30 1.86
C CYS A 17 10.34 -8.51 2.70
N PHE A 18 9.39 -9.08 3.41
CA PHE A 18 9.54 -10.41 4.01
C PHE A 18 9.54 -11.46 2.91
N VAL A 19 10.72 -11.76 2.36
CA VAL A 19 10.92 -12.93 1.53
C VAL A 19 11.33 -14.06 2.47
N ASN A 20 10.56 -15.14 2.51
CA ASN A 20 10.93 -16.33 3.26
C ASN A 20 12.26 -16.89 2.70
N PRO A 21 13.36 -16.95 3.48
CA PRO A 21 14.68 -17.34 2.96
C PRO A 21 14.76 -18.80 2.51
N GLU A 22 13.79 -19.65 2.82
CA GLU A 22 13.83 -21.07 2.46
C GLU A 22 13.48 -21.37 0.99
N THR A 23 13.23 -20.37 0.15
CA THR A 23 12.81 -20.58 -1.25
C THR A 23 13.78 -20.06 -2.30
N SER A 24 15.00 -19.68 -1.94
CA SER A 24 16.02 -19.20 -2.88
C SER A 24 17.08 -20.26 -3.16
N GLN A 25 16.70 -21.44 -3.67
CA GLN A 25 17.63 -22.31 -4.39
C GLN A 25 17.42 -22.14 -5.90
N PRO A 26 18.44 -21.83 -6.69
CA PRO A 26 18.35 -21.86 -8.14
C PRO A 26 18.22 -23.33 -8.57
N GLN A 27 17.03 -23.75 -8.95
CA GLN A 27 16.86 -25.05 -9.62
C GLN A 27 17.36 -24.91 -11.04
N GLY A 28 18.34 -25.77 -11.39
CA GLY A 28 18.95 -25.85 -12.70
C GLY A 28 17.91 -26.12 -13.80
N ALA A 29 18.24 -25.67 -15.01
CA ALA A 29 17.46 -25.85 -16.23
C ALA A 29 17.35 -27.35 -16.57
N GLY A 30 16.27 -27.96 -16.09
CA GLY A 30 15.79 -29.29 -16.48
C GLY A 30 14.45 -29.18 -17.13
N GLY A 31 14.23 -29.82 -18.27
CA GLY A 31 13.08 -29.70 -19.16
C GLY A 31 11.74 -29.71 -18.43
N ALA A 32 10.97 -28.66 -18.66
CA ALA A 32 9.66 -28.43 -18.07
C ALA A 32 8.65 -29.43 -18.63
N THR A 33 8.38 -30.50 -17.91
CA THR A 33 7.04 -31.12 -17.94
C THR A 33 6.08 -30.10 -17.35
N ALA A 34 5.07 -29.69 -18.11
CA ALA A 34 4.07 -28.73 -17.65
C ALA A 34 3.33 -29.31 -16.45
N GLU A 35 3.80 -29.03 -15.22
CA GLU A 35 3.04 -29.28 -14.01
C GLU A 35 1.75 -28.48 -14.06
N ALA A 36 0.65 -29.11 -13.64
CA ALA A 36 -0.63 -28.42 -13.58
C ALA A 36 -0.48 -27.11 -12.79
N PRO A 37 -1.00 -25.97 -13.27
CA PRO A 37 -0.82 -24.64 -12.65
C PRO A 37 -1.10 -24.61 -11.13
N ALA A 38 -2.00 -25.48 -10.67
CA ALA A 38 -2.40 -25.57 -9.26
C ALA A 38 -1.29 -26.07 -8.31
N SER A 39 -0.27 -26.78 -8.79
CA SER A 39 0.82 -27.31 -7.98
C SER A 39 2.06 -26.39 -7.94
N HIS A 40 2.12 -25.39 -8.83
CA HIS A 40 3.27 -24.48 -8.91
C HIS A 40 3.34 -23.54 -7.69
N PRO A 41 4.48 -23.46 -6.97
CA PRO A 41 4.60 -22.66 -5.76
C PRO A 41 4.23 -21.17 -5.94
N ALA A 42 4.55 -20.57 -7.08
CA ALA A 42 4.19 -19.20 -7.39
C ALA A 42 2.66 -19.03 -7.52
N TRP A 43 1.97 -20.01 -8.12
CA TRP A 43 0.51 -20.01 -8.21
C TRP A 43 -0.16 -20.14 -6.84
N GLN A 44 0.36 -20.96 -5.95
CA GLN A 44 -0.12 -21.08 -4.58
C GLN A 44 -0.01 -19.75 -3.83
N ARG A 45 1.09 -19.00 -4.01
CA ARG A 45 1.24 -17.64 -3.45
C ARG A 45 0.21 -16.66 -3.99
N VAL A 46 -0.07 -16.71 -5.29
CA VAL A 46 -1.14 -15.88 -5.90
C VAL A 46 -2.50 -16.22 -5.29
N GLN A 47 -2.80 -17.49 -5.11
CA GLN A 47 -4.06 -17.94 -4.48
C GLN A 47 -4.15 -17.47 -3.02
N LEU A 48 -3.07 -17.51 -2.25
CA LEU A 48 -3.02 -16.97 -0.90
C LEU A 48 -3.24 -15.46 -0.88
N ALA A 49 -2.57 -14.73 -1.77
CA ALA A 49 -2.73 -13.27 -1.91
C ALA A 49 -4.18 -12.87 -2.29
N ARG A 50 -4.91 -13.76 -2.94
CA ARG A 50 -6.33 -13.60 -3.35
C ARG A 50 -7.31 -14.29 -2.41
N HIS A 51 -6.85 -14.90 -1.34
CA HIS A 51 -7.72 -15.67 -0.45
C HIS A 51 -8.80 -14.76 0.19
N PRO A 52 -10.10 -15.12 0.10
CA PRO A 52 -11.19 -14.23 0.50
C PRO A 52 -11.25 -13.93 2.00
N LYS A 53 -10.65 -14.80 2.84
CA LYS A 53 -10.65 -14.65 4.31
C LYS A 53 -9.39 -13.99 4.86
N ARG A 54 -8.42 -13.62 3.99
CA ARG A 54 -7.22 -12.94 4.49
C ARG A 54 -7.55 -11.53 5.01
N PRO A 55 -6.76 -10.96 5.93
CA PRO A 55 -6.96 -9.60 6.37
C PRO A 55 -6.62 -8.59 5.25
N HIS A 56 -7.33 -7.47 5.24
CA HIS A 56 -7.10 -6.31 4.39
C HIS A 56 -6.60 -5.14 5.23
N THR A 57 -6.29 -4.01 4.60
CA THR A 57 -5.74 -2.81 5.28
C THR A 57 -6.53 -2.39 6.53
N LEU A 58 -7.85 -2.30 6.45
CA LEU A 58 -8.68 -1.92 7.60
C LEU A 58 -8.61 -2.92 8.76
N ASP A 59 -8.47 -4.20 8.47
CA ASP A 59 -8.32 -5.23 9.52
C ASP A 59 -6.98 -5.07 10.26
N TYR A 60 -5.92 -4.68 9.54
CA TYR A 60 -4.63 -4.37 10.16
C TYR A 60 -4.69 -3.07 10.96
N ILE A 61 -5.39 -2.05 10.43
CA ILE A 61 -5.57 -0.79 11.15
C ILE A 61 -6.28 -1.03 12.48
N GLU A 62 -7.40 -1.74 12.47
CA GLU A 62 -8.18 -2.05 13.67
C GLU A 62 -7.38 -2.81 14.74
N ARG A 63 -6.48 -3.72 14.31
CA ARG A 63 -5.74 -4.60 15.24
C ARG A 63 -4.42 -4.04 15.73
N LEU A 64 -3.75 -3.21 14.95
CA LEU A 64 -2.38 -2.77 15.23
C LEU A 64 -2.30 -1.32 15.72
N PHE A 65 -3.34 -0.52 15.45
CA PHE A 65 -3.31 0.91 15.72
C PHE A 65 -4.46 1.32 16.64
N THR A 66 -4.26 2.43 17.34
CA THR A 66 -5.31 3.10 18.12
C THR A 66 -5.57 4.50 17.56
N ASP A 67 -6.76 5.04 17.84
CA ASP A 67 -7.16 6.40 17.48
C ASP A 67 -6.92 6.72 16.00
N PHE A 68 -7.33 5.82 15.12
CA PHE A 68 -7.24 6.04 13.69
C PHE A 68 -8.25 7.09 13.21
N HIS A 69 -7.74 8.17 12.66
CA HIS A 69 -8.52 9.25 12.06
C HIS A 69 -8.30 9.28 10.53
N GLU A 70 -9.28 8.77 9.79
CA GLU A 70 -9.21 8.73 8.33
C GLU A 70 -9.31 10.13 7.72
N ILE A 71 -8.49 10.38 6.70
CA ILE A 71 -8.48 11.62 5.93
C ILE A 71 -8.98 11.33 4.53
N HIS A 72 -9.95 12.12 4.08
CA HIS A 72 -10.63 11.97 2.80
C HIS A 72 -10.24 13.05 1.80
N GLY A 73 -10.35 12.69 0.51
CA GLY A 73 -10.21 13.59 -0.63
C GLY A 73 -8.78 14.02 -0.96
N ASP A 74 -8.56 14.29 -2.24
CA ASP A 74 -7.26 14.70 -2.79
C ASP A 74 -7.07 16.24 -2.82
N ARG A 75 -8.10 17.02 -2.50
CA ARG A 75 -8.14 18.48 -2.60
C ARG A 75 -8.06 19.02 -4.03
N ALA A 76 -8.34 18.17 -5.02
CA ALA A 76 -8.35 18.55 -6.43
C ALA A 76 -9.64 18.12 -7.14
N PHE A 77 -9.99 16.83 -7.05
CA PHE A 77 -11.14 16.27 -7.75
C PHE A 77 -12.13 15.59 -6.79
N GLY A 78 -11.67 14.69 -5.93
CA GLY A 78 -12.58 13.92 -5.11
C GLY A 78 -11.90 12.99 -4.11
N ASP A 79 -12.65 12.02 -3.63
CA ASP A 79 -12.14 10.97 -2.77
C ASP A 79 -12.18 9.61 -3.49
N ASP A 80 -11.20 8.76 -3.22
CA ASP A 80 -11.18 7.38 -3.68
C ASP A 80 -11.13 6.44 -2.47
N PRO A 81 -12.20 5.67 -2.23
CA PRO A 81 -12.23 4.72 -1.13
C PRO A 81 -11.34 3.47 -1.33
N ALA A 82 -10.72 3.29 -2.51
CA ALA A 82 -9.70 2.26 -2.70
C ALA A 82 -8.41 2.56 -1.92
N ILE A 83 -8.17 3.82 -1.54
CA ILE A 83 -7.12 4.21 -0.61
C ILE A 83 -7.72 4.61 0.74
N VAL A 84 -7.21 4.01 1.80
CA VAL A 84 -7.44 4.41 3.19
C VAL A 84 -6.18 5.11 3.68
N ALA A 85 -6.29 6.31 4.21
CA ALA A 85 -5.15 7.08 4.69
C ALA A 85 -5.54 7.91 5.90
N GLY A 86 -4.65 8.01 6.90
CA GLY A 86 -4.96 8.78 8.10
C GLY A 86 -3.85 8.78 9.14
N PHE A 87 -4.12 9.44 10.25
CA PHE A 87 -3.27 9.45 11.43
C PHE A 87 -3.73 8.41 12.43
N ALA A 88 -2.76 7.81 13.15
CA ALA A 88 -3.03 6.81 14.18
C ALA A 88 -1.89 6.77 15.20
N PHE A 89 -2.04 5.94 16.21
CA PHE A 89 -0.93 5.57 17.10
C PHE A 89 -0.58 4.09 16.93
N PHE A 90 0.70 3.81 16.75
CA PHE A 90 1.26 2.46 16.78
C PHE A 90 2.06 2.29 18.06
N ARG A 91 1.54 1.48 19.02
CA ARG A 91 2.16 1.29 20.33
C ARG A 91 2.50 2.62 21.05
N GLY A 92 1.58 3.57 20.98
CA GLY A 92 1.75 4.90 21.56
C GLY A 92 2.59 5.89 20.76
N VAL A 93 3.17 5.47 19.62
CA VAL A 93 3.91 6.35 18.72
C VAL A 93 2.97 6.89 17.66
N PRO A 94 2.84 8.22 17.48
CA PRO A 94 2.01 8.79 16.44
C PRO A 94 2.61 8.54 15.06
N VAL A 95 1.82 7.96 14.17
CA VAL A 95 2.21 7.54 12.81
C VAL A 95 1.16 7.97 11.80
N VAL A 96 1.54 7.90 10.53
CA VAL A 96 0.60 7.96 9.40
C VAL A 96 0.48 6.57 8.80
N VAL A 97 -0.76 6.17 8.50
CA VAL A 97 -1.05 4.90 7.83
C VAL A 97 -1.70 5.22 6.48
N VAL A 98 -1.21 4.57 5.44
CA VAL A 98 -1.77 4.65 4.08
C VAL A 98 -1.87 3.22 3.55
N GLY A 99 -2.98 2.85 2.92
CA GLY A 99 -3.07 1.51 2.36
C GLY A 99 -4.16 1.35 1.32
N GLU A 100 -3.93 0.38 0.45
CA GLU A 100 -4.93 -0.06 -0.52
C GLU A 100 -5.92 -0.99 0.16
N GLN A 101 -7.20 -0.75 -0.08
CA GLN A 101 -8.28 -1.49 0.54
C GLN A 101 -9.15 -2.19 -0.50
N LYS A 102 -9.22 -3.50 -0.41
CA LYS A 102 -10.19 -4.32 -1.15
C LYS A 102 -11.50 -4.47 -0.39
N GLY A 103 -12.57 -4.78 -1.11
CA GLY A 103 -13.86 -5.14 -0.50
C GLY A 103 -14.01 -6.65 -0.28
N ARG A 104 -14.80 -7.05 0.70
CA ARG A 104 -15.11 -8.46 0.96
C ARG A 104 -16.32 -8.95 0.16
N ASP A 105 -17.39 -8.17 0.14
CA ASP A 105 -18.59 -8.44 -0.64
C ASP A 105 -18.61 -7.63 -1.96
N THR A 106 -19.57 -7.92 -2.82
CA THR A 106 -19.70 -7.27 -4.13
C THR A 106 -19.87 -5.77 -4.02
N LYS A 107 -20.68 -5.28 -3.07
CA LYS A 107 -20.93 -3.85 -2.86
C LYS A 107 -19.65 -3.11 -2.43
N GLN A 108 -18.90 -3.70 -1.50
CA GLN A 108 -17.63 -3.14 -1.05
C GLN A 108 -16.57 -3.19 -2.17
N LYS A 109 -16.50 -4.29 -2.93
CA LYS A 109 -15.58 -4.41 -4.07
C LYS A 109 -15.83 -3.32 -5.11
N LEU A 110 -17.10 -3.10 -5.50
CA LEU A 110 -17.46 -2.02 -6.42
C LEU A 110 -17.10 -0.63 -5.85
N ARG A 111 -17.47 -0.37 -4.59
CA ARG A 111 -17.16 0.91 -3.93
C ARG A 111 -15.65 1.19 -3.89
N ARG A 112 -14.81 0.17 -3.75
CA ARG A 112 -13.35 0.29 -3.62
C ARG A 112 -12.60 -0.05 -4.92
N ASN A 113 -13.29 0.01 -6.05
CA ASN A 113 -12.73 -0.27 -7.39
C ASN A 113 -11.93 -1.59 -7.40
N PHE A 114 -12.38 -2.63 -6.70
CA PHE A 114 -11.68 -3.92 -6.54
C PHE A 114 -10.26 -3.80 -5.96
N GLY A 115 -9.97 -2.73 -5.22
CA GLY A 115 -8.64 -2.41 -4.70
C GLY A 115 -7.72 -1.78 -5.74
N MET A 116 -8.27 -1.23 -6.81
CA MET A 116 -7.54 -0.52 -7.86
C MET A 116 -7.72 0.99 -7.69
N PRO A 117 -6.73 1.73 -7.17
CA PRO A 117 -6.89 3.15 -6.94
C PRO A 117 -6.96 3.97 -8.23
N LYS A 118 -7.76 5.02 -8.17
CA LYS A 118 -7.86 6.09 -9.16
C LYS A 118 -6.86 7.22 -8.85
N PRO A 119 -6.64 8.20 -9.75
CA PRO A 119 -5.68 9.28 -9.53
C PRO A 119 -5.89 10.05 -8.21
N GLU A 120 -7.16 10.30 -7.86
CA GLU A 120 -7.52 10.97 -6.61
C GLU A 120 -7.12 10.17 -5.36
N GLY A 121 -7.10 8.84 -5.43
CA GLY A 121 -6.59 7.98 -4.36
C GLY A 121 -5.08 8.17 -4.16
N TYR A 122 -4.29 8.13 -5.22
CA TYR A 122 -2.85 8.36 -5.16
C TYR A 122 -2.50 9.78 -4.70
N ARG A 123 -3.24 10.80 -5.18
CA ARG A 123 -3.05 12.18 -4.73
C ARG A 123 -3.40 12.35 -3.25
N LYS A 124 -4.47 11.70 -2.78
CA LYS A 124 -4.81 11.66 -1.34
C LYS A 124 -3.68 11.01 -0.54
N ALA A 125 -3.18 9.85 -0.97
CA ALA A 125 -2.06 9.16 -0.33
C ALA A 125 -0.84 10.08 -0.19
N LEU A 126 -0.41 10.71 -1.29
CA LEU A 126 0.71 11.63 -1.28
C LEU A 126 0.50 12.80 -0.32
N ARG A 127 -0.69 13.41 -0.35
CA ARG A 127 -1.03 14.53 0.53
C ARG A 127 -0.88 14.14 2.00
N VAL A 128 -1.33 12.96 2.38
CA VAL A 128 -1.24 12.48 3.76
C VAL A 128 0.20 12.12 4.14
N MET A 129 0.98 11.53 3.24
CA MET A 129 2.41 11.28 3.44
C MET A 129 3.22 12.58 3.57
N GLN A 130 2.90 13.62 2.80
CA GLN A 130 3.53 14.94 2.95
C GLN A 130 3.19 15.60 4.30
N MET A 131 1.97 15.40 4.81
CA MET A 131 1.64 15.82 6.17
C MET A 131 2.46 15.06 7.21
N ALA A 132 2.69 13.76 7.02
CA ALA A 132 3.57 12.97 7.89
C ALA A 132 4.99 13.57 7.94
N ALA A 133 5.57 13.87 6.80
CA ALA A 133 6.90 14.52 6.71
C ALA A 133 6.92 15.88 7.41
N LYS A 134 5.89 16.72 7.19
CA LYS A 134 5.76 18.03 7.86
C LYS A 134 5.75 17.90 9.39
N PHE A 135 5.07 16.91 9.93
CA PHE A 135 4.98 16.68 11.36
C PHE A 135 6.02 15.68 11.89
N ARG A 136 6.98 15.26 11.06
CA ARG A 136 8.03 14.29 11.39
C ARG A 136 7.45 12.99 11.98
N ARG A 137 6.42 12.46 11.35
CA ARG A 137 5.78 11.20 11.74
C ARG A 137 6.18 10.10 10.76
N PRO A 138 6.49 8.89 11.25
CA PRO A 138 6.70 7.74 10.37
C PRO A 138 5.45 7.44 9.53
N VAL A 139 5.68 6.96 8.31
CA VAL A 139 4.62 6.47 7.42
C VAL A 139 4.70 4.94 7.38
N ILE A 140 3.55 4.30 7.51
CA ILE A 140 3.39 2.86 7.31
C ILE A 140 2.44 2.69 6.13
N THR A 141 2.89 2.00 5.07
CA THR A 141 2.04 1.71 3.92
C THR A 141 1.68 0.23 3.86
N PHE A 142 0.44 -0.07 3.47
CA PHE A 142 -0.06 -1.42 3.20
C PHE A 142 -0.39 -1.56 1.73
N MET A 143 0.37 -2.39 1.01
CA MET A 143 0.16 -2.65 -0.41
C MET A 143 -0.72 -3.88 -0.61
N ASP A 144 -1.84 -3.70 -1.29
CA ASP A 144 -2.77 -4.77 -1.64
C ASP A 144 -3.66 -4.40 -2.84
N THR A 145 -3.06 -4.42 -4.02
CA THR A 145 -3.76 -4.08 -5.27
C THR A 145 -3.36 -5.01 -6.40
N PRO A 146 -4.29 -5.36 -7.31
CA PRO A 146 -3.95 -5.99 -8.58
C PRO A 146 -3.32 -5.00 -9.58
N GLY A 147 -3.40 -3.70 -9.34
CA GLY A 147 -2.89 -2.62 -10.19
C GLY A 147 -3.66 -1.32 -10.02
N ALA A 148 -3.28 -0.30 -10.76
CA ALA A 148 -4.01 0.95 -10.85
C ALA A 148 -5.32 0.75 -11.64
N TYR A 149 -6.34 1.57 -11.36
CA TYR A 149 -7.62 1.50 -12.08
C TYR A 149 -7.44 1.83 -13.58
N PRO A 150 -7.87 0.94 -14.51
CA PRO A 150 -7.56 1.05 -15.94
C PRO A 150 -8.63 1.80 -16.75
N GLY A 151 -9.55 2.50 -16.12
CA GLY A 151 -10.65 3.20 -16.79
C GLY A 151 -10.22 4.48 -17.47
N ILE A 152 -10.88 4.83 -18.58
CA ILE A 152 -10.64 6.08 -19.34
C ILE A 152 -10.76 7.30 -18.43
N ASP A 153 -11.74 7.31 -17.53
CA ASP A 153 -11.95 8.38 -16.56
C ASP A 153 -10.74 8.59 -15.62
N ALA A 154 -9.98 7.54 -15.32
CA ALA A 154 -8.74 7.65 -14.55
C ALA A 154 -7.59 8.21 -15.43
N GLU A 155 -7.48 7.77 -16.69
CA GLU A 155 -6.48 8.30 -17.61
C GLU A 155 -6.68 9.80 -17.86
N GLU A 156 -7.91 10.25 -18.09
CA GLU A 156 -8.26 11.66 -18.26
C GLU A 156 -7.90 12.52 -17.05
N ARG A 157 -7.90 11.96 -15.84
CA ARG A 157 -7.52 12.65 -14.60
C ARG A 157 -6.06 12.44 -14.19
N GLY A 158 -5.23 11.89 -15.08
CA GLY A 158 -3.78 11.80 -14.90
C GLY A 158 -3.33 10.62 -14.03
N GLN A 159 -3.80 9.39 -14.33
CA GLN A 159 -3.42 8.18 -13.59
C GLN A 159 -1.90 7.97 -13.55
N ALA A 160 -1.25 8.02 -14.72
CA ALA A 160 0.19 7.83 -14.81
C ALA A 160 0.98 8.93 -14.08
N GLU A 161 0.53 10.19 -14.17
CA GLU A 161 1.17 11.32 -13.48
C GLU A 161 1.05 11.15 -11.96
N ALA A 162 -0.12 10.80 -11.44
CA ALA A 162 -0.33 10.62 -10.01
C ALA A 162 0.58 9.53 -9.42
N ILE A 163 0.74 8.40 -10.13
CA ILE A 163 1.65 7.32 -9.75
C ILE A 163 3.10 7.78 -9.79
N ALA A 164 3.55 8.36 -10.91
CA ALA A 164 4.93 8.82 -11.08
C ALA A 164 5.32 9.88 -10.05
N ARG A 165 4.38 10.78 -9.74
CA ARG A 165 4.58 11.80 -8.70
C ARG A 165 4.74 11.18 -7.32
N ASN A 166 3.93 10.19 -6.97
CA ASN A 166 4.07 9.48 -5.70
C ASN A 166 5.46 8.84 -5.58
N LEU A 167 5.92 8.11 -6.59
CA LEU A 167 7.26 7.51 -6.61
C LEU A 167 8.36 8.55 -6.34
N ARG A 168 8.31 9.67 -7.07
CA ARG A 168 9.30 10.74 -6.91
C ARG A 168 9.26 11.39 -5.53
N GLU A 169 8.07 11.70 -5.03
CA GLU A 169 7.92 12.43 -3.76
C GLU A 169 8.18 11.51 -2.55
N MET A 170 7.79 10.23 -2.62
CA MET A 170 8.09 9.26 -1.57
C MET A 170 9.60 9.10 -1.35
N ALA A 171 10.39 9.08 -2.42
CA ALA A 171 11.85 9.02 -2.34
C ALA A 171 12.48 10.26 -1.64
N ARG A 172 11.72 11.34 -1.49
CA ARG A 172 12.16 12.61 -0.89
C ARG A 172 11.55 12.89 0.48
N LEU A 173 10.67 12.01 0.98
CA LEU A 173 10.02 12.23 2.26
C LEU A 173 11.05 12.30 3.40
N ALA A 174 11.01 13.37 4.17
CA ALA A 174 11.90 13.59 5.31
C ALA A 174 11.40 12.90 6.59
N CYS A 175 10.89 11.68 6.45
CA CYS A 175 10.46 10.82 7.56
C CYS A 175 10.65 9.34 7.18
N PRO A 176 10.74 8.42 8.16
CA PRO A 176 10.80 7.00 7.88
C PRO A 176 9.54 6.52 7.18
N VAL A 177 9.70 5.68 6.15
CA VAL A 177 8.61 5.00 5.44
C VAL A 177 8.83 3.50 5.54
N VAL A 178 7.82 2.77 6.01
CA VAL A 178 7.81 1.31 6.10
C VAL A 178 6.71 0.79 5.19
N CYS A 179 7.10 0.10 4.12
CA CYS A 179 6.17 -0.48 3.14
C CYS A 179 5.96 -1.96 3.42
N VAL A 180 4.70 -2.38 3.53
CA VAL A 180 4.32 -3.77 3.82
C VAL A 180 3.39 -4.29 2.74
N CYS A 181 3.83 -5.30 1.98
CA CYS A 181 2.96 -6.01 1.05
C CYS A 181 2.13 -7.03 1.83
N ILE A 182 0.82 -6.80 1.94
CA ILE A 182 -0.11 -7.64 2.68
C ILE A 182 -0.95 -8.57 1.80
N GLY A 183 -0.84 -8.42 0.48
CA GLY A 183 -1.59 -9.19 -0.49
C GLY A 183 -0.98 -9.13 -1.88
N GLU A 184 -1.68 -8.58 -2.86
CA GLU A 184 -1.16 -8.38 -4.21
C GLU A 184 -0.34 -7.08 -4.30
N GLY A 185 0.84 -7.16 -4.93
CA GLY A 185 1.70 -6.02 -5.21
C GLY A 185 1.70 -5.68 -6.71
N GLY A 186 0.56 -5.31 -7.28
CA GLY A 186 0.38 -5.17 -8.72
C GLY A 186 0.93 -3.88 -9.30
N SER A 187 2.01 -3.99 -10.11
CA SER A 187 2.46 -2.96 -11.05
C SER A 187 2.64 -1.55 -10.44
N GLY A 188 2.41 -0.51 -11.23
CA GLY A 188 2.49 0.89 -10.82
C GLY A 188 1.51 1.26 -9.68
N GLY A 189 0.40 0.52 -9.56
CA GLY A 189 -0.53 0.71 -8.46
C GLY A 189 0.10 0.49 -7.09
N ALA A 190 0.82 -0.61 -6.94
CA ALA A 190 1.54 -0.92 -5.71
C ALA A 190 2.76 0.00 -5.51
N LEU A 191 3.54 0.25 -6.58
CA LEU A 191 4.72 1.12 -6.53
C LEU A 191 4.41 2.56 -6.08
N ALA A 192 3.20 3.03 -6.30
CA ALA A 192 2.77 4.35 -5.85
C ALA A 192 2.66 4.48 -4.32
N LEU A 193 2.74 3.36 -3.59
CA LEU A 193 2.75 3.31 -2.12
C LEU A 193 3.98 2.60 -1.53
N GLY A 194 4.90 2.05 -2.37
CA GLY A 194 6.04 1.25 -1.93
C GLY A 194 7.38 1.57 -2.55
#